data_2c63db908f111688730b598d377b4594
#
_entry.id   2c63db908f111688730b598d377b4594
#
_cell.length_a   1.000
_cell.length_b   1.000
_cell.length_c   1.000
_cell.angle_alpha   90.00
_cell.angle_beta   90.00
_cell.angle_gamma   90.00
#
_symmetry.space_group_name_H-M   'P 1'
#
loop_
_entity.id
_entity.type
_entity.pdbx_description
1 polymer ?
#
loop_
_entity_poly.entity_id
_entity_poly.type
_entity_poly.pdbx_seq_one_letter_code
_entity_poly.pdbx_strand_id
1 'polypeptide(L)'
;FSGGSHVVVSMNINGRIHRNPYSLMGSPENTDSYHISVRRQENSRGGSVFMHDGIEVGSKLQITYPVNLFSLSKLGKKHILVAGGIGITPFMSQIADLNRLGDDYEMHYAFRSAEHGAFVEQLKQMCGDRLHLHIESEGQRINFNNLLSNQPLGTHIYVCGPEPMVNALLLTAKDLGWPKTHVHSEQFLAPPIGDSFQVQLVKSNMEIEVPGDMSMLEAMEEAGLEPDFLCRGGACGRCEVEVLECDGALMHSDHYLSDAEKA
;
A
#
# COMPACT_ATOMS: atom_id res chain seq x y z
N PHE A 1 -5.21 11.57 12.26
CA PHE A 1 -5.03 11.10 10.89
C PHE A 1 -6.39 10.83 10.26
N SER A 2 -6.49 10.37 9.02
CA SER A 2 -7.75 9.96 8.36
C SER A 2 -7.68 8.50 7.93
N GLY A 3 -8.84 7.85 7.77
CA GLY A 3 -8.91 6.44 7.34
C GLY A 3 -8.16 6.19 6.03
N GLY A 4 -7.28 5.18 6.02
CA GLY A 4 -6.38 4.87 4.91
C GLY A 4 -5.01 5.57 4.95
N SER A 5 -4.71 6.34 6.01
CA SER A 5 -3.38 6.93 6.19
C SER A 5 -2.32 5.89 6.52
N HIS A 6 -1.08 6.20 6.16
CA HIS A 6 0.12 5.44 6.54
C HIS A 6 1.20 6.34 7.15
N VAL A 7 2.15 5.74 7.83
CA VAL A 7 3.41 6.36 8.27
C VAL A 7 4.57 5.60 7.66
N VAL A 8 5.69 6.28 7.40
CA VAL A 8 6.95 5.63 7.03
C VAL A 8 7.77 5.44 8.30
N VAL A 9 8.14 4.19 8.58
CA VAL A 9 8.99 3.83 9.73
C VAL A 9 10.43 3.70 9.26
N SER A 10 11.35 4.39 9.94
CA SER A 10 12.78 4.30 9.71
C SER A 10 13.39 3.28 10.67
N MET A 11 14.13 2.32 10.11
CA MET A 11 14.76 1.22 10.82
C MET A 11 16.25 1.19 10.50
N ASN A 12 17.10 1.22 11.52
CA ASN A 12 18.54 1.03 11.32
C ASN A 12 18.86 -0.47 11.38
N ILE A 13 19.19 -1.05 10.24
CA ILE A 13 19.54 -2.46 10.10
C ILE A 13 20.98 -2.55 9.63
N ASN A 14 21.87 -3.02 10.48
CA ASN A 14 23.31 -3.15 10.21
C ASN A 14 23.98 -1.84 9.71
N GLY A 15 23.57 -0.69 10.24
CA GLY A 15 24.12 0.61 9.89
C GLY A 15 23.46 1.29 8.67
N ARG A 16 22.55 0.60 7.98
CA ARG A 16 21.76 1.16 6.86
C ARG A 16 20.36 1.51 7.32
N ILE A 17 19.84 2.64 6.87
CA ILE A 17 18.46 3.07 7.19
C ILE A 17 17.48 2.52 6.15
N HIS A 18 16.64 1.61 6.60
CA HIS A 18 15.50 1.11 5.84
C HIS A 18 14.25 1.91 6.19
N ARG A 19 13.45 2.28 5.19
CA ARG A 19 12.23 3.08 5.35
C ARG A 19 11.06 2.38 4.70
N ASN A 20 10.14 1.87 5.53
CA ASN A 20 8.97 1.15 5.03
C ASN A 20 7.68 1.88 5.42
N PRO A 21 6.72 2.04 4.49
CA PRO A 21 5.38 2.52 4.79
C PRO A 21 4.56 1.42 5.47
N TYR A 22 3.77 1.81 6.48
CA TYR A 22 2.80 0.95 7.16
C TYR A 22 1.49 1.70 7.38
N SER A 23 0.38 1.07 6.98
CA SER A 23 -0.95 1.63 7.15
C SER A 23 -1.29 1.78 8.63
N LEU A 24 -1.87 2.91 8.99
CA LEU A 24 -2.38 3.17 10.32
C LEU A 24 -3.74 2.49 10.52
N MET A 25 -3.85 1.76 11.62
CA MET A 25 -5.02 1.00 12.02
C MET A 25 -5.74 1.69 13.18
N GLY A 26 -6.98 1.25 13.43
CA GLY A 26 -7.81 1.78 14.52
C GLY A 26 -8.52 3.08 14.18
N SER A 27 -9.13 3.69 15.17
CA SER A 27 -9.89 4.94 14.98
C SER A 27 -8.96 6.11 14.68
N PRO A 28 -9.18 6.85 13.58
CA PRO A 28 -8.46 8.10 13.31
C PRO A 28 -8.63 9.18 14.38
N GLU A 29 -9.65 9.10 15.22
CA GLU A 29 -9.89 10.04 16.33
C GLU A 29 -9.03 9.75 17.56
N ASN A 30 -8.41 8.56 17.63
CA ASN A 30 -7.47 8.27 18.70
C ASN A 30 -6.16 9.05 18.45
N THR A 31 -5.87 9.99 19.34
CA THR A 31 -4.68 10.85 19.26
C THR A 31 -3.54 10.39 20.16
N ASP A 32 -3.75 9.35 20.98
CA ASP A 32 -2.79 8.93 22.00
C ASP A 32 -1.75 7.95 21.45
N SER A 33 -2.11 7.20 20.41
CA SER A 33 -1.23 6.17 19.83
C SER A 33 -1.54 5.89 18.36
N TYR A 34 -0.50 5.44 17.65
CA TYR A 34 -0.63 4.83 16.33
C TYR A 34 -0.49 3.32 16.43
N HIS A 35 -1.32 2.62 15.67
CA HIS A 35 -1.29 1.17 15.58
C HIS A 35 -0.94 0.76 14.14
N ILE A 36 0.03 -0.10 14.00
CA ILE A 36 0.41 -0.71 12.71
C ILE A 36 0.43 -2.22 12.85
N SER A 37 0.29 -2.94 11.75
CA SER A 37 0.50 -4.38 11.70
C SER A 37 1.53 -4.72 10.64
N VAL A 38 2.49 -5.57 11.01
CA VAL A 38 3.59 -5.93 10.15
C VAL A 38 3.56 -7.44 9.90
N ARG A 39 3.36 -7.83 8.65
CA ARG A 39 3.52 -9.22 8.24
C ARG A 39 5.00 -9.53 8.07
N ARG A 40 5.49 -10.54 8.82
CA ARG A 40 6.86 -11.03 8.66
C ARG A 40 7.04 -11.67 7.28
N GLN A 41 8.07 -11.25 6.56
CA GLN A 41 8.49 -11.82 5.28
C GLN A 41 9.97 -12.16 5.34
N GLU A 42 10.31 -13.45 5.28
CA GLU A 42 11.70 -13.92 5.36
C GLU A 42 12.49 -13.51 4.11
N ASN A 43 11.89 -13.65 2.93
CA ASN A 43 12.50 -13.26 1.66
C ASN A 43 12.23 -11.77 1.38
N SER A 44 12.77 -10.89 2.23
CA SER A 44 12.61 -9.44 2.12
C SER A 44 13.94 -8.75 2.36
N ARG A 45 13.95 -7.42 2.19
CA ARG A 45 15.11 -6.55 2.49
C ARG A 45 15.39 -6.39 3.99
N GLY A 46 14.73 -7.21 4.85
CA GLY A 46 14.98 -7.29 6.29
C GLY A 46 14.09 -6.39 7.15
N GLY A 47 13.40 -5.40 6.61
CA GLY A 47 12.60 -4.45 7.40
C GLY A 47 11.50 -5.13 8.24
N SER A 48 10.72 -6.04 7.65
CA SER A 48 9.68 -6.76 8.39
C SER A 48 10.24 -7.74 9.41
N VAL A 49 11.40 -8.35 9.15
CA VAL A 49 12.13 -9.20 10.10
C VAL A 49 12.61 -8.36 11.30
N PHE A 50 13.22 -7.20 11.03
CA PHE A 50 13.64 -6.27 12.08
C PHE A 50 12.47 -5.83 12.97
N MET A 51 11.29 -5.54 12.39
CA MET A 51 10.10 -5.17 13.16
C MET A 51 9.59 -6.28 14.08
N HIS A 52 9.90 -7.56 13.79
CA HIS A 52 9.55 -8.70 14.65
C HIS A 52 10.63 -9.06 15.65
N ASP A 53 11.91 -8.99 15.27
CA ASP A 53 13.02 -9.54 16.05
C ASP A 53 13.92 -8.46 16.64
N GLY A 54 13.95 -7.26 16.03
CA GLY A 54 14.89 -6.20 16.38
C GLY A 54 14.33 -5.14 17.32
N ILE A 55 13.04 -5.20 17.67
CA ILE A 55 12.37 -4.22 18.55
C ILE A 55 11.67 -4.90 19.72
N GLU A 56 11.61 -4.20 20.84
CA GLU A 56 10.94 -4.61 22.06
C GLU A 56 10.15 -3.44 22.66
N VAL A 57 9.34 -3.71 23.68
CA VAL A 57 8.60 -2.68 24.39
C VAL A 57 9.56 -1.65 24.98
N GLY A 58 9.36 -0.38 24.62
CA GLY A 58 10.24 0.74 24.99
C GLY A 58 11.25 1.12 23.90
N SER A 59 11.41 0.33 22.84
CA SER A 59 12.22 0.71 21.67
C SER A 59 11.69 2.00 21.04
N LYS A 60 12.60 2.87 20.57
CA LYS A 60 12.25 4.10 19.88
C LYS A 60 12.46 3.94 18.38
N LEU A 61 11.41 4.20 17.62
CA LEU A 61 11.44 4.23 16.16
C LEU A 61 11.11 5.64 15.67
N GLN A 62 11.82 6.09 14.65
CA GLN A 62 11.50 7.33 13.96
C GLN A 62 10.41 7.04 12.92
N ILE A 63 9.35 7.87 12.90
CA ILE A 63 8.28 7.80 11.92
C ILE A 63 8.05 9.17 11.28
N THR A 64 7.45 9.18 10.08
CA THR A 64 6.95 10.40 9.45
C THR A 64 5.62 10.83 10.06
N TYR A 65 5.18 12.05 9.74
CA TYR A 65 3.77 12.40 9.90
C TYR A 65 2.89 11.48 9.03
N PRO A 66 1.63 11.22 9.44
CA PRO A 66 0.69 10.46 8.61
C PRO A 66 0.43 11.12 7.26
N VAL A 67 0.48 10.31 6.20
CA VAL A 67 0.11 10.70 4.83
C VAL A 67 -1.01 9.79 4.36
N ASN A 68 -2.00 10.34 3.65
CA ASN A 68 -3.11 9.57 3.11
C ASN A 68 -3.12 9.62 1.58
N LEU A 69 -2.76 8.50 0.95
CA LEU A 69 -2.82 8.30 -0.50
C LEU A 69 -3.93 7.31 -0.90
N PHE A 70 -4.65 6.78 0.09
CA PHE A 70 -5.73 5.81 -0.09
C PHE A 70 -7.00 6.27 0.65
N SER A 71 -7.37 7.53 0.46
CA SER A 71 -8.49 8.16 1.15
C SER A 71 -9.84 7.74 0.60
N LEU A 72 -10.84 7.66 1.48
CA LEU A 72 -12.24 7.49 1.07
C LEU A 72 -12.74 8.73 0.31
N SER A 73 -13.49 8.50 -0.76
CA SER A 73 -14.15 9.57 -1.51
C SER A 73 -15.32 10.15 -0.70
N LYS A 74 -15.27 11.43 -0.40
CA LYS A 74 -16.37 12.14 0.29
C LYS A 74 -17.65 12.26 -0.54
N LEU A 75 -17.56 11.97 -1.83
CA LEU A 75 -18.70 11.98 -2.77
C LEU A 75 -19.29 10.59 -2.96
N GLY A 76 -18.65 9.56 -2.40
CA GLY A 76 -19.13 8.19 -2.47
C GLY A 76 -20.47 8.02 -1.77
N LYS A 77 -21.41 7.33 -2.43
CA LYS A 77 -22.71 6.95 -1.86
C LYS A 77 -22.66 5.55 -1.23
N LYS A 78 -21.77 4.71 -1.72
CA LYS A 78 -21.48 3.38 -1.24
C LYS A 78 -20.00 3.09 -1.44
N HIS A 79 -19.39 2.37 -0.52
CA HIS A 79 -17.99 1.97 -0.57
C HIS A 79 -17.86 0.45 -0.55
N ILE A 80 -17.25 -0.12 -1.60
CA ILE A 80 -16.90 -1.54 -1.64
C ILE A 80 -15.42 -1.66 -1.29
N LEU A 81 -15.13 -2.27 -0.16
CA LEU A 81 -13.78 -2.48 0.35
C LEU A 81 -13.36 -3.93 0.08
N VAL A 82 -12.24 -4.13 -0.60
CA VAL A 82 -11.73 -5.46 -0.98
C VAL A 82 -10.31 -5.64 -0.47
N ALA A 83 -10.15 -6.51 0.52
CA ALA A 83 -8.85 -6.80 1.12
C ALA A 83 -8.34 -8.19 0.81
N GLY A 84 -7.02 -8.33 0.61
CA GLY A 84 -6.32 -9.61 0.52
C GLY A 84 -5.21 -9.74 1.56
N GLY A 85 -5.33 -10.70 2.49
CA GLY A 85 -4.34 -10.95 3.52
C GLY A 85 -4.02 -9.71 4.35
N ILE A 86 -2.73 -9.30 4.40
CA ILE A 86 -2.29 -8.11 5.18
C ILE A 86 -2.81 -6.79 4.59
N GLY A 87 -3.31 -6.78 3.36
CA GLY A 87 -3.99 -5.61 2.77
C GLY A 87 -5.27 -5.20 3.49
N ILE A 88 -5.66 -5.90 4.55
CA ILE A 88 -6.75 -5.49 5.45
C ILE A 88 -6.39 -4.24 6.27
N THR A 89 -5.10 -3.95 6.47
CA THR A 89 -4.65 -2.92 7.42
C THR A 89 -5.17 -1.51 7.12
N PRO A 90 -5.18 -0.95 5.89
CA PRO A 90 -5.73 0.38 5.65
C PRO A 90 -7.24 0.43 5.88
N PHE A 91 -7.94 -0.68 5.64
CA PHE A 91 -9.40 -0.74 5.81
C PHE A 91 -9.82 -0.69 7.28
N MET A 92 -8.96 -1.09 8.22
CA MET A 92 -9.28 -1.01 9.65
C MET A 92 -9.60 0.43 10.10
N SER A 93 -8.85 1.41 9.61
CA SER A 93 -9.11 2.83 9.89
C SER A 93 -10.19 3.43 8.99
N GLN A 94 -10.30 2.99 7.73
CA GLN A 94 -11.39 3.40 6.84
C GLN A 94 -12.76 2.96 7.36
N ILE A 95 -12.89 1.71 7.83
CA ILE A 95 -14.13 1.20 8.43
C ILE A 95 -14.51 2.00 9.69
N ALA A 96 -13.53 2.39 10.52
CA ALA A 96 -13.78 3.24 11.67
C ALA A 96 -14.39 4.60 11.25
N ASP A 97 -13.86 5.23 10.19
CA ASP A 97 -14.41 6.47 9.63
C ASP A 97 -15.81 6.26 9.03
N LEU A 98 -16.02 5.21 8.23
CA LEU A 98 -17.33 4.90 7.63
C LEU A 98 -18.40 4.64 8.68
N ASN A 99 -18.07 3.90 9.74
CA ASN A 99 -19.00 3.67 10.86
C ASN A 99 -19.34 4.96 11.61
N ARG A 100 -18.34 5.83 11.85
CA ARG A 100 -18.54 7.11 12.51
C ARG A 100 -19.42 8.07 11.68
N LEU A 101 -19.23 8.06 10.35
CA LEU A 101 -20.01 8.91 9.43
C LEU A 101 -21.39 8.33 9.10
N GLY A 102 -21.61 7.04 9.34
CA GLY A 102 -22.83 6.34 8.96
C GLY A 102 -22.93 6.07 7.48
N ASP A 103 -21.80 6.01 6.78
CA ASP A 103 -21.73 5.78 5.34
C ASP A 103 -21.99 4.30 5.00
N ASP A 104 -22.57 4.05 3.82
CA ASP A 104 -22.86 2.70 3.34
C ASP A 104 -21.60 2.03 2.78
N TYR A 105 -21.34 0.79 3.22
CA TYR A 105 -20.21 0.01 2.71
C TYR A 105 -20.42 -1.50 2.83
N GLU A 106 -19.64 -2.24 2.03
CA GLU A 106 -19.43 -3.69 2.15
C GLU A 106 -17.93 -3.97 2.29
N MET A 107 -17.56 -4.91 3.17
CA MET A 107 -16.17 -5.34 3.36
C MET A 107 -16.01 -6.78 2.89
N HIS A 108 -15.24 -6.99 1.82
CA HIS A 108 -14.86 -8.30 1.29
C HIS A 108 -13.42 -8.60 1.67
N TYR A 109 -13.22 -9.62 2.50
CA TYR A 109 -11.88 -9.98 2.98
C TYR A 109 -11.50 -11.39 2.53
N ALA A 110 -10.50 -11.47 1.66
CA ALA A 110 -9.96 -12.72 1.11
C ALA A 110 -8.65 -13.11 1.80
N PHE A 111 -8.54 -14.37 2.20
CA PHE A 111 -7.31 -14.94 2.76
C PHE A 111 -7.25 -16.45 2.50
N ARG A 112 -6.02 -17.01 2.63
CA ARG A 112 -5.73 -18.38 2.18
C ARG A 112 -6.44 -19.45 3.00
N SER A 113 -6.39 -19.34 4.33
CA SER A 113 -7.05 -20.27 5.29
C SER A 113 -7.37 -19.52 6.58
N ALA A 114 -8.15 -20.12 7.47
CA ALA A 114 -8.56 -19.52 8.73
C ALA A 114 -7.38 -18.98 9.57
N GLU A 115 -6.23 -19.62 9.53
CA GLU A 115 -5.00 -19.20 10.23
C GLU A 115 -4.38 -17.92 9.65
N HIS A 116 -4.71 -17.60 8.40
CA HIS A 116 -4.20 -16.41 7.69
C HIS A 116 -5.15 -15.22 7.75
N GLY A 117 -6.31 -15.37 8.38
CA GLY A 117 -7.30 -14.31 8.56
C GLY A 117 -6.96 -13.41 9.75
N ALA A 118 -6.15 -12.38 9.53
CA ALA A 118 -5.85 -11.40 10.58
C ALA A 118 -7.09 -10.55 10.90
N PHE A 119 -7.31 -10.23 12.19
CA PHE A 119 -8.36 -9.31 12.64
C PHE A 119 -9.81 -9.74 12.36
N VAL A 120 -10.08 -10.99 12.01
CA VAL A 120 -11.43 -11.47 11.64
C VAL A 120 -12.46 -11.17 12.71
N GLU A 121 -12.16 -11.47 13.99
CA GLU A 121 -13.11 -11.22 15.08
C GLU A 121 -13.35 -9.71 15.29
N GLN A 122 -12.33 -8.89 15.16
CA GLN A 122 -12.47 -7.44 15.22
C GLN A 122 -13.32 -6.91 14.06
N LEU A 123 -13.10 -7.43 12.85
CA LEU A 123 -13.90 -7.09 11.66
C LEU A 123 -15.36 -7.48 11.82
N LYS A 124 -15.66 -8.66 12.38
CA LYS A 124 -17.04 -9.08 12.68
C LYS A 124 -17.74 -8.07 13.60
N GLN A 125 -17.03 -7.59 14.62
CA GLN A 125 -17.57 -6.58 15.54
C GLN A 125 -17.77 -5.22 14.87
N MET A 126 -16.83 -4.80 13.99
CA MET A 126 -16.89 -3.49 13.34
C MET A 126 -17.91 -3.44 12.20
N CYS A 127 -18.03 -4.50 11.42
CA CYS A 127 -18.82 -4.52 10.20
C CYS A 127 -20.18 -5.19 10.33
N GLY A 128 -20.34 -6.16 11.25
CA GLY A 128 -21.56 -6.97 11.34
C GLY A 128 -21.85 -7.69 10.02
N ASP A 129 -23.10 -7.58 9.55
CA ASP A 129 -23.58 -8.24 8.32
C ASP A 129 -22.95 -7.67 7.02
N ARG A 130 -22.20 -6.56 7.11
CA ARG A 130 -21.48 -5.98 5.97
C ARG A 130 -20.14 -6.67 5.68
N LEU A 131 -19.72 -7.66 6.51
CA LEU A 131 -18.49 -8.42 6.33
C LEU A 131 -18.75 -9.70 5.53
N HIS A 132 -18.00 -9.83 4.44
CA HIS A 132 -18.00 -11.02 3.59
C HIS A 132 -16.59 -11.62 3.59
N LEU A 133 -16.46 -12.81 4.21
CA LEU A 133 -15.19 -13.54 4.25
C LEU A 133 -15.08 -14.46 3.05
N HIS A 134 -13.89 -14.53 2.47
CA HIS A 134 -13.58 -15.39 1.32
C HIS A 134 -12.34 -16.23 1.65
N ILE A 135 -12.56 -17.48 2.07
CA ILE A 135 -11.51 -18.40 2.50
C ILE A 135 -11.13 -19.31 1.35
N GLU A 136 -9.94 -19.16 0.78
CA GLU A 136 -9.52 -19.88 -0.41
C GLU A 136 -9.47 -21.39 -0.19
N SER A 137 -8.99 -21.85 0.97
CA SER A 137 -8.97 -23.30 1.33
C SER A 137 -10.37 -23.94 1.41
N GLU A 138 -11.42 -23.13 1.52
CA GLU A 138 -12.82 -23.55 1.52
C GLU A 138 -13.49 -23.37 0.16
N GLY A 139 -12.71 -23.01 -0.88
CA GLY A 139 -13.20 -22.75 -2.23
C GLY A 139 -13.94 -21.43 -2.39
N GLN A 140 -13.90 -20.56 -1.40
CA GLN A 140 -14.60 -19.28 -1.39
C GLN A 140 -13.69 -18.20 -2.02
N ARG A 141 -13.91 -17.93 -3.30
CA ARG A 141 -13.20 -16.83 -4.01
C ARG A 141 -14.16 -15.70 -4.34
N ILE A 142 -13.65 -14.47 -4.31
CA ILE A 142 -14.42 -13.30 -4.75
C ILE A 142 -14.67 -13.42 -6.26
N ASN A 143 -15.92 -13.36 -6.66
CA ASN A 143 -16.29 -13.19 -8.06
C ASN A 143 -16.43 -11.68 -8.35
N PHE A 144 -15.41 -11.07 -8.92
CA PHE A 144 -15.40 -9.64 -9.19
C PHE A 144 -16.46 -9.20 -10.19
N ASN A 145 -16.80 -10.02 -11.20
CA ASN A 145 -17.87 -9.69 -12.12
C ASN A 145 -19.20 -9.53 -11.37
N ASN A 146 -19.54 -10.48 -10.51
CA ASN A 146 -20.78 -10.40 -9.72
C ASN A 146 -20.75 -9.23 -8.73
N LEU A 147 -19.61 -9.03 -8.06
CA LEU A 147 -19.42 -7.95 -7.08
C LEU A 147 -19.57 -6.57 -7.70
N LEU A 148 -18.99 -6.35 -8.89
CA LEU A 148 -18.93 -5.04 -9.53
C LEU A 148 -20.10 -4.75 -10.47
N SER A 149 -20.90 -5.77 -10.84
CA SER A 149 -22.07 -5.58 -11.68
C SER A 149 -23.23 -4.99 -10.88
N ASN A 150 -24.03 -4.15 -11.54
CA ASN A 150 -25.29 -3.60 -11.01
C ASN A 150 -25.17 -2.82 -9.69
N GLN A 151 -24.04 -2.20 -9.44
CA GLN A 151 -23.85 -1.35 -8.27
C GLN A 151 -24.57 0.00 -8.44
N PRO A 152 -25.10 0.59 -7.35
CA PRO A 152 -25.71 1.92 -7.39
C PRO A 152 -24.74 2.99 -7.93
N LEU A 153 -25.28 4.01 -8.58
CA LEU A 153 -24.50 5.17 -9.00
C LEU A 153 -23.86 5.85 -7.78
N GLY A 154 -22.61 6.28 -7.94
CA GLY A 154 -21.82 6.87 -6.84
C GLY A 154 -21.15 5.84 -5.94
N THR A 155 -21.15 4.54 -6.33
CA THR A 155 -20.32 3.54 -5.64
C THR A 155 -18.86 3.74 -5.97
N HIS A 156 -17.99 3.65 -4.95
CA HIS A 156 -16.55 3.64 -5.07
C HIS A 156 -15.98 2.29 -4.59
N ILE A 157 -14.94 1.82 -5.26
CA ILE A 157 -14.27 0.55 -4.95
C ILE A 157 -12.87 0.85 -4.45
N TYR A 158 -12.47 0.13 -3.42
CA TYR A 158 -11.14 0.21 -2.80
C TYR A 158 -10.56 -1.20 -2.71
N VAL A 159 -9.35 -1.40 -3.22
CA VAL A 159 -8.70 -2.70 -3.17
C VAL A 159 -7.28 -2.59 -2.64
N CYS A 160 -6.92 -3.46 -1.68
CA CYS A 160 -5.56 -3.62 -1.20
C CYS A 160 -5.27 -5.11 -0.95
N GLY A 161 -4.19 -5.63 -1.51
CA GLY A 161 -3.83 -7.04 -1.36
C GLY A 161 -2.77 -7.51 -2.35
N PRO A 162 -2.64 -8.81 -2.55
CA PRO A 162 -1.70 -9.39 -3.50
C PRO A 162 -1.93 -8.84 -4.92
N GLU A 163 -0.84 -8.56 -5.62
CA GLU A 163 -0.85 -7.99 -6.97
C GLU A 163 -1.80 -8.70 -7.95
N PRO A 164 -1.83 -10.05 -8.05
CA PRO A 164 -2.76 -10.72 -8.96
C PRO A 164 -4.23 -10.43 -8.64
N MET A 165 -4.60 -10.29 -7.36
CA MET A 165 -5.95 -9.96 -6.95
C MET A 165 -6.32 -8.52 -7.32
N VAL A 166 -5.41 -7.59 -7.07
CA VAL A 166 -5.61 -6.16 -7.41
C VAL A 166 -5.76 -6.01 -8.91
N ASN A 167 -4.85 -6.60 -9.70
CA ASN A 167 -4.90 -6.54 -11.17
C ASN A 167 -6.18 -7.15 -11.74
N ALA A 168 -6.65 -8.28 -11.20
CA ALA A 168 -7.89 -8.91 -11.63
C ALA A 168 -9.10 -8.01 -11.36
N LEU A 169 -9.17 -7.34 -10.21
CA LEU A 169 -10.24 -6.40 -9.89
C LEU A 169 -10.20 -5.18 -10.81
N LEU A 170 -9.01 -4.57 -11.00
CA LEU A 170 -8.85 -3.39 -11.85
C LEU A 170 -9.25 -3.68 -13.30
N LEU A 171 -8.85 -4.84 -13.84
CA LEU A 171 -9.23 -5.27 -15.18
C LEU A 171 -10.75 -5.47 -15.27
N THR A 172 -11.36 -6.17 -14.32
CA THR A 172 -12.80 -6.39 -14.30
C THR A 172 -13.58 -5.07 -14.23
N ALA A 173 -13.14 -4.14 -13.38
CA ALA A 173 -13.76 -2.82 -13.27
C ALA A 173 -13.67 -2.04 -14.60
N LYS A 174 -12.51 -2.10 -15.27
CA LYS A 174 -12.31 -1.49 -16.60
C LYS A 174 -13.27 -2.10 -17.64
N ASP A 175 -13.35 -3.43 -17.70
CA ASP A 175 -14.20 -4.15 -18.67
C ASP A 175 -15.69 -3.89 -18.44
N LEU A 176 -16.10 -3.65 -17.18
CA LEU A 176 -17.47 -3.26 -16.81
C LEU A 176 -17.74 -1.75 -16.98
N GLY A 177 -16.77 -0.97 -17.44
CA GLY A 177 -16.92 0.46 -17.70
C GLY A 177 -16.93 1.35 -16.45
N TRP A 178 -16.33 0.92 -15.36
CA TRP A 178 -16.21 1.75 -14.16
C TRP A 178 -15.34 2.99 -14.43
N PRO A 179 -15.77 4.18 -13.97
CA PRO A 179 -14.92 5.37 -14.06
C PRO A 179 -13.62 5.17 -13.25
N LYS A 180 -12.47 5.53 -13.82
CA LYS A 180 -11.17 5.44 -13.13
C LYS A 180 -11.17 6.15 -11.76
N THR A 181 -11.91 7.26 -11.64
CA THR A 181 -12.04 8.04 -10.41
C THR A 181 -12.83 7.35 -9.31
N HIS A 182 -13.51 6.24 -9.61
CA HIS A 182 -14.29 5.45 -8.66
C HIS A 182 -13.58 4.16 -8.24
N VAL A 183 -12.41 3.86 -8.80
CA VAL A 183 -11.64 2.65 -8.50
C VAL A 183 -10.30 3.04 -7.89
N HIS A 184 -10.08 2.65 -6.65
CA HIS A 184 -8.92 3.02 -5.85
C HIS A 184 -8.15 1.76 -5.46
N SER A 185 -6.84 1.79 -5.60
CA SER A 185 -5.98 0.67 -5.22
C SER A 185 -4.78 1.12 -4.41
N GLU A 186 -4.40 0.31 -3.43
CA GLU A 186 -3.13 0.43 -2.72
C GLU A 186 -2.40 -0.91 -2.80
N GLN A 187 -1.10 -0.87 -3.04
CA GLN A 187 -0.26 -2.05 -3.11
C GLN A 187 0.96 -1.87 -2.19
N PHE A 188 1.27 -2.91 -1.41
CA PHE A 188 2.44 -2.94 -0.55
C PHE A 188 3.61 -3.57 -1.32
N LEU A 189 4.19 -2.77 -2.22
CA LEU A 189 5.28 -3.22 -3.08
C LEU A 189 6.62 -2.98 -2.39
N ALA A 190 7.46 -4.02 -2.39
CA ALA A 190 8.88 -3.86 -2.24
C ALA A 190 9.49 -3.94 -3.64
N PRO A 191 10.33 -2.99 -4.06
CA PRO A 191 11.04 -3.13 -5.33
C PRO A 191 11.75 -4.48 -5.39
N PRO A 192 11.69 -5.20 -6.52
CA PRO A 192 12.44 -6.43 -6.68
C PRO A 192 13.94 -6.14 -6.57
N ILE A 193 14.71 -7.12 -6.11
CA ILE A 193 16.17 -7.04 -6.20
C ILE A 193 16.54 -7.10 -7.69
N GLY A 194 17.28 -6.11 -8.16
CA GLY A 194 17.75 -5.96 -9.52
C GLY A 194 19.27 -5.98 -9.63
N ASP A 195 19.77 -5.59 -10.79
CA ASP A 195 21.21 -5.35 -10.98
C ASP A 195 21.60 -3.97 -10.43
N SER A 196 22.84 -3.81 -9.98
CA SER A 196 23.38 -2.49 -9.63
C SER A 196 23.59 -1.64 -10.89
N PHE A 197 23.40 -0.35 -10.76
CA PHE A 197 23.61 0.61 -11.84
C PHE A 197 24.16 1.94 -11.30
N GLN A 198 24.74 2.74 -12.22
CA GLN A 198 25.25 4.07 -11.89
C GLN A 198 24.29 5.14 -12.41
N VAL A 199 24.17 6.24 -11.66
CA VAL A 199 23.35 7.39 -12.02
C VAL A 199 24.15 8.67 -11.89
N GLN A 200 24.19 9.44 -12.98
CA GLN A 200 24.73 10.80 -12.95
C GLN A 200 23.58 11.79 -12.69
N LEU A 201 23.62 12.42 -11.53
CA LEU A 201 22.65 13.45 -11.11
C LEU A 201 23.12 14.80 -11.61
N VAL A 202 22.67 15.21 -12.79
CA VAL A 202 23.19 16.40 -13.49
C VAL A 202 23.03 17.68 -12.68
N LYS A 203 21.86 17.90 -12.07
CA LYS A 203 21.59 19.12 -11.27
C LYS A 203 22.46 19.23 -10.01
N SER A 204 22.78 18.09 -9.39
CA SER A 204 23.60 18.02 -8.18
C SER A 204 25.08 17.83 -8.49
N ASN A 205 25.44 17.62 -9.76
CA ASN A 205 26.80 17.29 -10.25
C ASN A 205 27.42 16.15 -9.42
N MET A 206 26.64 15.09 -9.19
CA MET A 206 27.04 13.91 -8.43
C MET A 206 26.86 12.66 -9.25
N GLU A 207 27.73 11.69 -9.04
CA GLU A 207 27.59 10.33 -9.54
C GLU A 207 27.37 9.40 -8.35
N ILE A 208 26.34 8.58 -8.41
CA ILE A 208 25.99 7.62 -7.35
C ILE A 208 25.85 6.23 -7.92
N GLU A 209 26.26 5.23 -7.15
CA GLU A 209 25.96 3.82 -7.42
C GLU A 209 24.63 3.46 -6.72
N VAL A 210 23.75 2.78 -7.44
CA VAL A 210 22.50 2.24 -6.91
C VAL A 210 22.65 0.73 -6.81
N PRO A 211 22.83 0.15 -5.61
CA PRO A 211 22.90 -1.28 -5.41
C PRO A 211 21.60 -1.97 -5.83
N GLY A 212 21.67 -3.22 -6.28
CA GLY A 212 20.51 -3.96 -6.77
C GLY A 212 19.41 -4.21 -5.72
N ASP A 213 19.71 -4.10 -4.44
CA ASP A 213 18.79 -4.23 -3.31
C ASP A 213 18.25 -2.88 -2.81
N MET A 214 18.52 -1.80 -3.53
CA MET A 214 18.17 -0.42 -3.15
C MET A 214 17.41 0.28 -4.27
N SER A 215 16.46 1.14 -3.93
CA SER A 215 15.86 2.05 -4.90
C SER A 215 16.77 3.26 -5.15
N MET A 216 16.66 3.89 -6.31
CA MET A 216 17.39 5.14 -6.63
C MET A 216 17.10 6.22 -5.58
N LEU A 217 15.87 6.34 -5.09
CA LEU A 217 15.48 7.26 -4.01
C LEU A 217 16.33 7.03 -2.75
N GLU A 218 16.50 5.78 -2.33
CA GLU A 218 17.29 5.43 -1.15
C GLU A 218 18.79 5.70 -1.37
N ALA A 219 19.31 5.40 -2.56
CA ALA A 219 20.71 5.71 -2.91
C ALA A 219 20.99 7.21 -2.90
N MET A 220 20.07 8.04 -3.38
CA MET A 220 20.18 9.50 -3.30
C MET A 220 20.20 9.99 -1.84
N GLU A 221 19.34 9.43 -0.98
CA GLU A 221 19.32 9.76 0.45
C GLU A 221 20.63 9.34 1.16
N GLU A 222 21.19 8.16 0.85
CA GLU A 222 22.49 7.71 1.38
C GLU A 222 23.65 8.58 0.89
N ALA A 223 23.54 9.13 -0.31
CA ALA A 223 24.50 10.12 -0.84
C ALA A 223 24.36 11.52 -0.21
N GLY A 224 23.45 11.69 0.75
CA GLY A 224 23.22 12.96 1.47
C GLY A 224 22.32 13.95 0.73
N LEU A 225 21.61 13.51 -0.30
CA LEU A 225 20.60 14.31 -0.97
C LEU A 225 19.24 14.20 -0.24
N GLU A 226 18.41 15.20 -0.41
CA GLU A 226 17.05 15.24 0.16
C GLU A 226 15.99 15.25 -0.98
N PRO A 227 15.80 14.13 -1.70
CA PRO A 227 14.80 14.07 -2.75
C PRO A 227 13.39 14.13 -2.16
N ASP A 228 12.48 14.78 -2.87
CA ASP A 228 11.05 14.76 -2.50
C ASP A 228 10.49 13.35 -2.61
N PHE A 229 9.71 12.91 -1.62
CA PHE A 229 8.98 11.64 -1.66
C PHE A 229 7.68 11.69 -0.83
N LEU A 230 6.78 10.73 -1.08
CA LEU A 230 5.61 10.46 -0.24
C LEU A 230 5.44 8.96 0.00
N CYS A 231 5.11 8.17 -1.05
CA CYS A 231 4.73 6.75 -0.91
C CYS A 231 5.92 5.79 -0.82
N ARG A 232 7.09 6.13 -1.34
CA ARG A 232 8.29 5.27 -1.49
C ARG A 232 8.03 3.94 -2.21
N GLY A 233 6.90 3.82 -2.92
CA GLY A 233 6.45 2.61 -3.61
C GLY A 233 6.02 2.84 -5.05
N GLY A 234 6.47 3.92 -5.71
CA GLY A 234 6.22 4.15 -7.13
C GLY A 234 4.77 4.47 -7.50
N ALA A 235 3.92 4.91 -6.53
CA ALA A 235 2.49 5.10 -6.77
C ALA A 235 2.04 6.55 -6.86
N CYS A 236 2.83 7.53 -6.39
CA CYS A 236 2.36 8.91 -6.22
C CYS A 236 3.04 9.94 -7.14
N GLY A 237 4.10 9.57 -7.85
CA GLY A 237 4.86 10.45 -8.75
C GLY A 237 5.70 11.55 -8.05
N ARG A 238 5.69 11.64 -6.69
CA ARG A 238 6.36 12.75 -6.01
C ARG A 238 7.88 12.76 -6.19
N CYS A 239 8.49 11.59 -6.37
CA CYS A 239 9.91 11.40 -6.63
C CYS A 239 10.23 11.16 -8.12
N GLU A 240 9.35 11.58 -9.03
CA GLU A 240 9.57 11.50 -10.47
C GLU A 240 10.80 12.32 -10.89
N VAL A 241 11.59 11.75 -11.77
CA VAL A 241 12.77 12.37 -12.37
C VAL A 241 12.77 12.20 -13.88
N GLU A 242 13.31 13.16 -14.60
CA GLU A 242 13.53 13.08 -16.05
C GLU A 242 14.82 12.31 -16.32
N VAL A 243 14.76 11.30 -17.19
CA VAL A 243 15.92 10.59 -17.70
C VAL A 243 16.38 11.28 -18.97
N LEU A 244 17.60 11.85 -18.94
CA LEU A 244 18.16 12.57 -20.07
C LEU A 244 18.87 11.64 -21.05
N GLU A 245 19.53 10.61 -20.52
CA GLU A 245 20.27 9.61 -21.30
C GLU A 245 20.32 8.30 -20.53
N CYS A 246 20.23 7.17 -21.21
CA CYS A 246 20.34 5.85 -20.62
C CYS A 246 21.13 4.92 -21.53
N ASP A 247 22.15 4.27 -20.96
CA ASP A 247 22.88 3.19 -21.63
C ASP A 247 22.30 1.85 -21.20
N GLY A 248 21.37 1.32 -21.99
CA GLY A 248 20.65 0.08 -21.70
C GLY A 248 19.13 0.25 -21.67
N ALA A 249 18.44 -0.70 -21.05
CA ALA A 249 16.99 -0.70 -20.91
C ALA A 249 16.56 -0.13 -19.57
N LEU A 250 15.65 0.86 -19.57
CA LEU A 250 15.01 1.34 -18.36
C LEU A 250 14.00 0.31 -17.84
N MET A 251 14.19 -0.13 -16.59
CA MET A 251 13.30 -1.03 -15.89
C MET A 251 12.41 -0.24 -14.91
N HIS A 252 11.14 -0.09 -15.24
CA HIS A 252 10.18 0.61 -14.41
C HIS A 252 9.51 -0.32 -13.41
N SER A 253 9.50 0.06 -12.13
CA SER A 253 8.76 -0.62 -11.05
C SER A 253 7.64 0.25 -10.47
N ASP A 254 7.35 1.39 -11.10
CA ASP A 254 6.26 2.27 -10.68
C ASP A 254 4.93 1.89 -11.34
N HIS A 255 3.85 2.34 -10.69
CA HIS A 255 2.47 2.25 -11.17
C HIS A 255 1.87 3.63 -11.48
N TYR A 256 2.67 4.68 -11.38
CA TYR A 256 2.26 6.06 -11.58
C TYR A 256 2.31 6.48 -13.05
N LEU A 257 3.44 6.22 -13.71
CA LEU A 257 3.64 6.60 -15.10
C LEU A 257 2.81 5.72 -16.05
N SER A 258 2.22 6.34 -17.05
CA SER A 258 1.59 5.63 -18.18
C SER A 258 2.63 4.97 -19.08
N ASP A 259 2.22 4.02 -19.92
CA ASP A 259 3.11 3.36 -20.87
C ASP A 259 3.78 4.35 -21.83
N ALA A 260 3.14 5.48 -22.15
CA ALA A 260 3.70 6.52 -22.99
C ALA A 260 4.76 7.38 -22.26
N GLU A 261 4.69 7.50 -20.95
CA GLU A 261 5.66 8.24 -20.13
C GLU A 261 6.87 7.37 -19.76
N LYS A 262 6.70 6.04 -19.84
CA LYS A 262 7.78 5.05 -19.63
C LYS A 262 8.63 4.80 -20.90
N ALA A 263 8.16 5.25 -22.04
CA ALA A 263 8.84 5.08 -23.35
C ALA A 263 9.79 6.23 -23.65
#